data_eb746397f553af126cecd8d910b1ed90
#
_entry.id   eb746397f553af126cecd8d910b1ed90
#
_cell.length_a   1.000
_cell.length_b   1.000
_cell.length_c   1.000
_cell.angle_alpha   90.00
_cell.angle_beta   90.00
_cell.angle_gamma   90.00
#
_symmetry.space_group_name_H-M   'P 1'
#
loop_
_entity.id
_entity.type
_entity.pdbx_description
1 polymer ?
#
loop_
_entity_poly.entity_id
_entity_poly.type
_entity_poly.pdbx_seq_one_letter_code
_entity_poly.pdbx_strand_id
1 'polypeptide(L)'
;MKKGKVTRSKFKKSASMGRAYLEGKRNTIRESLKATRSVGKQTIHLIVNGQPYELKIGNEPNEIDPSHTLAHTLRETLGLTGTKVSCDNGACGCCTVLMDNKAVLSCMTLTVECDGKEITTIEGLKDPKTEKIDPLQQAFIDYTAFQCGFCTPGIIMSAKALLHENPSPTEEDVKEALSGNFCRCISHYQVVKAVMAASRVGR
;
A
#
# COMPACT_ATOMS: atom_id res chain seq x y z
N MET A 1 -69.12 4.99 1.84
CA MET A 1 -67.72 4.93 2.29
C MET A 1 -67.35 6.22 3.00
N LYS A 2 -67.20 6.20 4.33
CA LYS A 2 -66.86 7.41 5.11
C LYS A 2 -65.35 7.58 5.13
N LYS A 3 -64.83 8.62 4.45
CA LYS A 3 -63.41 8.99 4.51
C LYS A 3 -63.13 9.61 5.89
N GLY A 4 -62.41 8.90 6.74
CA GLY A 4 -62.01 9.44 8.05
C GLY A 4 -61.04 10.60 7.88
N LYS A 5 -61.41 11.80 8.35
CA LYS A 5 -60.54 13.00 8.41
C LYS A 5 -59.41 12.75 9.44
N VAL A 6 -58.17 12.63 8.99
CA VAL A 6 -57.00 12.61 9.87
C VAL A 6 -56.90 14.01 10.49
N THR A 7 -57.03 14.11 11.80
CA THR A 7 -56.99 15.38 12.51
C THR A 7 -55.55 15.90 12.65
N ARG A 8 -55.37 17.23 12.54
CA ARG A 8 -54.05 17.91 12.64
C ARG A 8 -53.25 17.56 13.91
N SER A 9 -53.93 17.09 14.98
CA SER A 9 -53.31 16.65 16.23
C SER A 9 -52.64 15.27 16.09
N LYS A 10 -53.25 14.33 15.34
CA LYS A 10 -52.62 13.00 15.06
C LYS A 10 -51.35 13.13 14.20
N PHE A 11 -51.34 14.09 13.25
CA PHE A 11 -50.17 14.38 12.43
C PHE A 11 -49.00 14.97 13.23
N LYS A 12 -49.29 15.88 14.19
CA LYS A 12 -48.27 16.45 15.08
C LYS A 12 -47.67 15.43 16.03
N LYS A 13 -48.45 14.46 16.58
CA LYS A 13 -47.93 13.37 17.42
C LYS A 13 -47.04 12.40 16.64
N SER A 14 -47.43 12.05 15.42
CA SER A 14 -46.61 11.18 14.55
C SER A 14 -45.27 11.85 14.15
N ALA A 15 -45.27 13.14 13.87
CA ALA A 15 -44.08 13.89 13.53
C ALA A 15 -43.11 14.08 14.73
N SER A 16 -43.64 14.17 15.96
CA SER A 16 -42.80 14.26 17.16
C SER A 16 -42.17 12.91 17.54
N MET A 17 -42.89 11.78 17.36
CA MET A 17 -42.35 10.44 17.55
C MET A 17 -41.27 10.11 16.52
N GLY A 18 -41.43 10.54 15.26
CA GLY A 18 -40.41 10.38 14.23
C GLY A 18 -39.13 11.13 14.54
N ARG A 19 -39.21 12.37 15.07
CA ARG A 19 -38.04 13.15 15.49
C ARG A 19 -37.32 12.51 16.68
N ALA A 20 -38.03 12.08 17.70
CA ALA A 20 -37.41 11.40 18.87
C ALA A 20 -36.72 10.09 18.49
N TYR A 21 -37.32 9.32 17.57
CA TYR A 21 -36.67 8.10 17.04
C TYR A 21 -35.39 8.40 16.27
N LEU A 22 -35.38 9.43 15.43
CA LEU A 22 -34.18 9.85 14.67
C LEU A 22 -33.09 10.43 15.59
N GLU A 23 -33.48 11.19 16.62
CA GLU A 23 -32.52 11.66 17.63
C GLU A 23 -31.93 10.52 18.46
N GLY A 24 -32.74 9.55 18.87
CA GLY A 24 -32.26 8.34 19.52
C GLY A 24 -31.24 7.58 18.67
N LYS A 25 -31.54 7.34 17.39
CA LYS A 25 -30.58 6.70 16.45
C LYS A 25 -29.30 7.54 16.24
N ARG A 26 -29.42 8.86 16.12
CA ARG A 26 -28.24 9.74 16.01
C ARG A 26 -27.34 9.67 17.25
N ASN A 27 -27.92 9.59 18.43
CA ASN A 27 -27.16 9.46 19.69
C ASN A 27 -26.50 8.11 19.79
N THR A 28 -27.20 7.01 19.45
CA THR A 28 -26.60 5.66 19.42
C THR A 28 -25.43 5.58 18.41
N ILE A 29 -25.58 6.17 17.21
CA ILE A 29 -24.51 6.25 16.22
C ILE A 29 -23.35 7.11 16.73
N ARG A 30 -23.62 8.26 17.38
CA ARG A 30 -22.57 9.10 17.98
C ARG A 30 -21.83 8.39 19.11
N GLU A 31 -22.51 7.61 19.95
CA GLU A 31 -21.90 6.83 21.01
C GLU A 31 -21.07 5.65 20.44
N SER A 32 -21.59 4.97 19.42
CA SER A 32 -20.82 3.94 18.70
C SER A 32 -19.55 4.52 18.07
N LEU A 33 -19.66 5.70 17.40
CA LEU A 33 -18.52 6.39 16.82
C LEU A 33 -17.53 6.90 17.88
N LYS A 34 -17.99 7.27 19.08
CA LYS A 34 -17.09 7.61 20.18
C LYS A 34 -16.39 6.38 20.76
N ALA A 35 -17.10 5.24 20.85
CA ALA A 35 -16.51 3.98 21.29
C ALA A 35 -15.46 3.44 20.31
N THR A 36 -15.69 3.60 18.99
CA THR A 36 -14.69 3.29 17.96
C THR A 36 -13.52 4.29 17.91
N ARG A 37 -13.69 5.52 18.45
CA ARG A 37 -12.62 6.51 18.56
C ARG A 37 -11.65 6.27 19.72
N SER A 38 -11.94 5.38 20.65
CA SER A 38 -11.00 4.97 21.70
C SER A 38 -10.15 3.77 21.26
N VAL A 39 -9.63 3.77 20.02
CA VAL A 39 -8.42 3.00 19.73
C VAL A 39 -7.35 3.62 20.61
N GLY A 40 -6.93 2.92 21.67
CA GLY A 40 -5.86 3.37 22.54
C GLY A 40 -4.68 3.78 21.66
N LYS A 41 -3.98 4.86 22.01
CA LYS A 41 -2.80 5.32 21.27
C LYS A 41 -1.86 4.14 21.12
N GLN A 42 -1.84 3.59 19.93
CA GLN A 42 -0.98 2.48 19.57
C GLN A 42 0.22 3.04 18.84
N THR A 43 1.40 2.68 19.31
CA THR A 43 2.65 2.96 18.59
C THR A 43 3.06 1.68 17.90
N ILE A 44 3.43 1.77 16.63
CA ILE A 44 4.02 0.68 15.87
C ILE A 44 5.48 1.00 15.54
N HIS A 45 6.28 -0.04 15.42
CA HIS A 45 7.70 0.04 15.11
C HIS A 45 7.95 -0.72 13.81
N LEU A 46 8.53 -0.07 12.83
CA LEU A 46 8.95 -0.73 11.60
C LEU A 46 10.34 -0.27 11.18
N ILE A 47 11.02 -1.11 10.43
CA ILE A 47 12.30 -0.79 9.84
C ILE A 47 12.05 -0.53 8.36
N VAL A 48 12.37 0.66 7.87
CA VAL A 48 12.24 0.98 6.44
C VAL A 48 13.61 1.31 5.87
N ASN A 49 14.05 0.54 4.90
CA ASN A 49 15.36 0.67 4.27
C ASN A 49 16.51 0.66 5.29
N GLY A 50 16.40 -0.20 6.32
CA GLY A 50 17.36 -0.32 7.40
C GLY A 50 17.29 0.77 8.46
N GLN A 51 16.37 1.74 8.36
CA GLN A 51 16.15 2.79 9.35
C GLN A 51 14.93 2.46 10.23
N PRO A 52 15.06 2.52 11.57
CA PRO A 52 13.92 2.30 12.46
C PRO A 52 13.00 3.53 12.49
N TYR A 53 11.70 3.28 12.46
CA TYR A 53 10.65 4.28 12.60
C TYR A 53 9.69 3.89 13.70
N GLU A 54 9.34 4.86 14.54
CA GLU A 54 8.28 4.78 15.54
C GLU A 54 7.12 5.64 15.07
N LEU A 55 5.97 5.01 14.76
CA LEU A 55 4.80 5.67 14.21
C LEU A 55 3.64 5.57 15.19
N LYS A 56 3.10 6.71 15.57
CA LYS A 56 1.92 6.80 16.42
C LYS A 56 0.67 6.64 15.56
N ILE A 57 -0.21 5.74 15.97
CA ILE A 57 -1.48 5.48 15.30
C ILE A 57 -2.59 6.26 16.00
N GLY A 58 -3.35 7.03 15.26
CA GLY A 58 -4.43 7.85 15.80
C GLY A 58 -5.01 8.79 14.76
N ASN A 59 -5.80 9.78 15.24
CA ASN A 59 -6.48 10.75 14.37
C ASN A 59 -6.01 12.21 14.66
N GLU A 60 -4.93 12.35 15.42
CA GLU A 60 -4.37 13.66 15.73
C GLU A 60 -3.36 14.10 14.64
N PRO A 61 -3.08 15.40 14.50
CA PRO A 61 -2.02 15.87 13.64
C PRO A 61 -0.68 15.17 13.96
N ASN A 62 0.01 14.68 12.95
CA ASN A 62 1.24 13.88 13.03
C ASN A 62 1.07 12.43 13.54
N GLU A 63 -0.15 11.93 13.62
CA GLU A 63 -0.43 10.50 13.81
C GLU A 63 -0.82 9.86 12.47
N ILE A 64 -0.61 8.55 12.38
CA ILE A 64 -1.02 7.76 11.23
C ILE A 64 -2.47 7.33 11.43
N ASP A 65 -3.35 7.71 10.53
CA ASP A 65 -4.73 7.22 10.56
C ASP A 65 -4.71 5.68 10.45
N PRO A 66 -5.48 4.96 11.30
CA PRO A 66 -5.55 3.50 11.25
C PRO A 66 -5.94 2.91 9.87
N SER A 67 -6.59 3.71 9.02
CA SER A 67 -6.97 3.32 7.67
C SER A 67 -5.88 3.57 6.62
N HIS A 68 -4.76 4.23 6.98
CA HIS A 68 -3.69 4.51 6.03
C HIS A 68 -3.03 3.22 5.57
N THR A 69 -2.94 3.08 4.26
CA THR A 69 -2.17 2.00 3.63
C THR A 69 -0.67 2.26 3.80
N LEU A 70 0.12 1.18 3.74
CA LEU A 70 1.58 1.28 3.74
C LEU A 70 2.08 2.18 2.61
N ALA A 71 1.47 2.12 1.42
CA ALA A 71 1.80 3.00 0.31
C ALA A 71 1.62 4.49 0.66
N HIS A 72 0.53 4.84 1.33
CA HIS A 72 0.28 6.20 1.81
C HIS A 72 1.36 6.63 2.79
N THR A 73 1.63 5.83 3.82
CA THR A 73 2.64 6.15 4.84
C THR A 73 4.04 6.28 4.26
N LEU A 74 4.46 5.37 3.38
CA LEU A 74 5.77 5.47 2.72
C LEU A 74 5.91 6.78 1.94
N ARG A 75 4.90 7.17 1.18
CA ARG A 75 4.96 8.32 0.27
C ARG A 75 4.74 9.66 0.98
N GLU A 76 3.67 9.76 1.78
CA GLU A 76 3.20 11.03 2.31
C GLU A 76 3.81 11.32 3.71
N THR A 77 4.07 10.28 4.51
CA THR A 77 4.65 10.47 5.85
C THR A 77 6.17 10.38 5.83
N LEU A 78 6.72 9.38 5.14
CA LEU A 78 8.17 9.14 5.12
C LEU A 78 8.87 9.76 3.90
N GLY A 79 8.13 10.33 2.95
CA GLY A 79 8.69 10.99 1.76
C GLY A 79 9.34 10.05 0.74
N LEU A 80 9.13 8.72 0.87
CA LEU A 80 9.68 7.70 -0.03
C LEU A 80 8.79 7.57 -1.27
N THR A 81 8.92 8.52 -2.19
CA THR A 81 8.06 8.66 -3.36
C THR A 81 8.41 7.71 -4.51
N GLY A 82 9.45 6.90 -4.39
CA GLY A 82 9.83 5.87 -5.35
C GLY A 82 8.75 4.79 -5.50
N THR A 83 8.10 4.40 -4.42
CA THR A 83 6.90 3.56 -4.46
C THR A 83 5.78 4.30 -5.18
N LYS A 84 5.24 3.73 -6.29
CA LYS A 84 4.22 4.39 -7.12
C LYS A 84 2.83 3.79 -6.87
N VAL A 85 1.83 4.65 -6.75
CA VAL A 85 0.43 4.24 -6.64
C VAL A 85 -0.30 4.62 -7.93
N SER A 86 -0.89 3.63 -8.61
CA SER A 86 -1.63 3.81 -9.87
C SER A 86 -3.09 3.36 -9.74
N CYS A 87 -3.33 2.07 -9.53
CA CYS A 87 -4.69 1.53 -9.46
C CYS A 87 -5.32 1.67 -8.06
N ASP A 88 -4.53 1.69 -7.02
CA ASP A 88 -4.92 1.74 -5.60
C ASP A 88 -5.95 0.68 -5.18
N ASN A 89 -5.92 -0.47 -5.86
CA ASN A 89 -6.84 -1.60 -5.64
C ASN A 89 -6.19 -2.98 -5.83
N GLY A 90 -4.85 -3.04 -5.75
CA GLY A 90 -4.11 -4.29 -5.81
C GLY A 90 -3.91 -4.90 -7.21
N ALA A 91 -4.34 -4.23 -8.30
CA ALA A 91 -4.37 -4.85 -9.61
C ALA A 91 -3.07 -4.69 -10.44
N CYS A 92 -2.31 -3.59 -10.27
CA CYS A 92 -1.27 -3.22 -11.25
C CYS A 92 0.17 -3.49 -10.82
N GLY A 93 0.44 -3.77 -9.55
CA GLY A 93 1.78 -4.04 -9.03
C GLY A 93 2.74 -2.86 -8.95
N CYS A 94 2.34 -1.61 -9.31
CA CYS A 94 3.23 -0.45 -9.26
C CYS A 94 3.70 -0.10 -7.84
N CYS A 95 2.90 -0.43 -6.83
CA CYS A 95 3.16 -0.15 -5.43
C CYS A 95 3.89 -1.28 -4.70
N THR A 96 4.40 -2.27 -5.40
CA THR A 96 5.13 -3.39 -4.78
C THR A 96 6.34 -2.89 -4.00
N VAL A 97 6.47 -3.38 -2.77
CA VAL A 97 7.63 -3.24 -1.88
C VAL A 97 8.00 -4.62 -1.34
N LEU A 98 9.17 -4.76 -0.72
CA LEU A 98 9.46 -5.97 0.04
C LEU A 98 9.05 -5.76 1.50
N MET A 99 8.38 -6.74 2.06
CA MET A 99 8.14 -6.87 3.50
C MET A 99 8.71 -8.22 3.95
N ASP A 100 9.69 -8.17 4.84
CA ASP A 100 10.46 -9.35 5.25
C ASP A 100 10.97 -10.17 4.02
N ASN A 101 11.53 -9.46 3.02
CA ASN A 101 12.03 -9.96 1.73
C ASN A 101 10.97 -10.55 0.78
N LYS A 102 9.69 -10.44 1.07
CA LYS A 102 8.59 -10.90 0.20
C LYS A 102 7.90 -9.73 -0.48
N ALA A 103 7.56 -9.89 -1.75
CA ALA A 103 6.81 -8.89 -2.49
C ALA A 103 5.40 -8.72 -1.93
N VAL A 104 5.03 -7.51 -1.55
CA VAL A 104 3.68 -7.15 -1.10
C VAL A 104 3.17 -5.90 -1.81
N LEU A 105 1.87 -5.83 -2.00
CA LEU A 105 1.20 -4.66 -2.58
C LEU A 105 0.92 -3.64 -1.47
N SER A 106 1.74 -2.62 -1.36
CA SER A 106 1.64 -1.64 -0.27
C SER A 106 0.33 -0.84 -0.26
N CYS A 107 -0.39 -0.74 -1.39
CA CYS A 107 -1.71 -0.13 -1.44
C CYS A 107 -2.82 -1.00 -0.82
N MET A 108 -2.56 -2.29 -0.61
CA MET A 108 -3.49 -3.26 -0.01
C MET A 108 -3.08 -3.69 1.40
N THR A 109 -1.98 -3.16 1.91
CA THR A 109 -1.45 -3.45 3.24
C THR A 109 -1.71 -2.25 4.14
N LEU A 110 -2.34 -2.44 5.29
CA LEU A 110 -2.50 -1.36 6.26
C LEU A 110 -1.19 -1.14 7.03
N THR A 111 -0.87 0.12 7.30
CA THR A 111 0.36 0.46 8.05
C THR A 111 0.36 -0.16 9.44
N VAL A 112 -0.80 -0.24 10.09
CA VAL A 112 -0.97 -0.85 11.42
C VAL A 112 -0.63 -2.34 11.47
N GLU A 113 -0.69 -3.04 10.33
CA GLU A 113 -0.34 -4.46 10.21
C GLU A 113 1.18 -4.68 10.04
N CYS A 114 1.94 -3.60 9.89
CA CYS A 114 3.38 -3.66 9.64
C CYS A 114 4.22 -3.58 10.93
N ASP A 115 3.61 -3.65 12.12
CA ASP A 115 4.36 -3.61 13.38
C ASP A 115 5.41 -4.72 13.45
N GLY A 116 6.65 -4.35 13.79
CA GLY A 116 7.80 -5.26 13.83
C GLY A 116 8.32 -5.73 12.46
N LYS A 117 7.85 -5.17 11.33
CA LYS A 117 8.23 -5.59 9.98
C LYS A 117 9.40 -4.80 9.43
N GLU A 118 10.16 -5.46 8.57
CA GLU A 118 11.21 -4.85 7.75
C GLU A 118 10.67 -4.59 6.34
N ILE A 119 10.68 -3.33 5.95
CA ILE A 119 10.19 -2.86 4.65
C ILE A 119 11.37 -2.37 3.82
N THR A 120 11.50 -2.89 2.60
CA THR A 120 12.46 -2.37 1.63
C THR A 120 11.71 -1.77 0.46
N THR A 121 12.00 -0.52 0.14
CA THR A 121 11.48 0.19 -1.04
C THR A 121 12.57 0.28 -2.11
N ILE A 122 12.21 0.80 -3.28
CA ILE A 122 13.15 0.98 -4.40
C ILE A 122 14.37 1.84 -4.01
N GLU A 123 14.18 2.80 -3.11
CA GLU A 123 15.26 3.66 -2.59
C GLU A 123 16.26 2.89 -1.73
N GLY A 124 15.80 1.84 -1.05
CA GLY A 124 16.62 1.02 -0.16
C GLY A 124 17.45 -0.06 -0.85
N LEU A 125 17.35 -0.21 -2.18
CA LEU A 125 18.12 -1.22 -2.90
C LEU A 125 19.59 -0.85 -3.11
N LYS A 126 19.92 0.45 -3.13
CA LYS A 126 21.32 0.87 -3.26
C LYS A 126 22.13 0.47 -2.02
N ASP A 127 23.38 0.14 -2.23
CA ASP A 127 24.30 -0.14 -1.13
C ASP A 127 24.54 1.12 -0.29
N PRO A 128 24.18 1.12 1.01
CA PRO A 128 24.29 2.31 1.85
C PRO A 128 25.73 2.76 2.12
N LYS A 129 26.73 1.88 1.92
CA LYS A 129 28.15 2.19 2.17
C LYS A 129 28.86 2.72 0.92
N THR A 130 28.57 2.12 -0.23
CA THR A 130 29.27 2.43 -1.48
C THR A 130 28.44 3.31 -2.40
N GLU A 131 27.18 3.57 -2.07
CA GLU A 131 26.17 4.26 -2.86
C GLU A 131 25.94 3.66 -4.27
N LYS A 132 26.51 2.48 -4.54
CA LYS A 132 26.29 1.78 -5.80
C LYS A 132 24.85 1.34 -5.91
N ILE A 133 24.29 1.53 -7.11
CA ILE A 133 22.96 1.03 -7.42
C ILE A 133 22.96 -0.50 -7.45
N ASP A 134 21.83 -1.09 -7.13
CA ASP A 134 21.66 -2.55 -7.14
C ASP A 134 21.89 -3.09 -8.57
N PRO A 135 22.53 -4.27 -8.72
CA PRO A 135 22.74 -4.89 -10.03
C PRO A 135 21.48 -5.05 -10.86
N LEU A 136 20.33 -5.26 -10.22
CA LEU A 136 19.06 -5.34 -10.93
C LEU A 136 18.65 -3.96 -11.49
N GLN A 137 18.82 -2.87 -10.70
CA GLN A 137 18.58 -1.53 -11.20
C GLN A 137 19.53 -1.18 -12.36
N GLN A 138 20.81 -1.56 -12.26
CA GLN A 138 21.77 -1.37 -13.35
C GLN A 138 21.36 -2.14 -14.61
N ALA A 139 20.93 -3.39 -14.48
CA ALA A 139 20.47 -4.18 -15.62
C ALA A 139 19.25 -3.55 -16.31
N PHE A 140 18.34 -2.93 -15.55
CA PHE A 140 17.21 -2.19 -16.14
C PHE A 140 17.67 -1.00 -16.98
N ILE A 141 18.75 -0.33 -16.57
CA ILE A 141 19.36 0.77 -17.36
C ILE A 141 20.00 0.19 -18.62
N ASP A 142 20.85 -0.82 -18.48
CA ASP A 142 21.66 -1.42 -19.58
C ASP A 142 20.78 -2.02 -20.68
N TYR A 143 19.66 -2.62 -20.31
CA TYR A 143 18.71 -3.23 -21.25
C TYR A 143 17.57 -2.29 -21.66
N THR A 144 17.61 -1.03 -21.25
CA THR A 144 16.52 -0.05 -21.50
C THR A 144 15.15 -0.62 -21.11
N ALA A 145 15.10 -1.32 -19.94
CA ALA A 145 13.94 -2.02 -19.46
C ALA A 145 12.94 -1.08 -18.78
N PHE A 146 12.80 0.15 -19.24
CA PHE A 146 11.83 1.17 -18.81
C PHE A 146 11.59 2.21 -19.93
N GLN A 147 10.50 2.96 -19.80
CA GLN A 147 10.21 4.13 -20.65
C GLN A 147 9.79 5.29 -19.74
N CYS A 148 8.49 5.43 -19.43
CA CYS A 148 8.03 6.50 -18.53
C CYS A 148 8.50 6.32 -17.07
N GLY A 149 8.92 5.13 -16.68
CA GLY A 149 9.46 4.83 -15.33
C GLY A 149 8.42 4.59 -14.24
N PHE A 150 7.12 4.78 -14.52
CA PHE A 150 6.11 4.73 -13.47
C PHE A 150 5.91 3.32 -12.88
N CYS A 151 5.85 2.26 -13.69
CA CYS A 151 5.73 0.87 -13.24
C CYS A 151 7.08 0.27 -12.80
N THR A 152 8.20 0.88 -13.17
CA THR A 152 9.54 0.33 -13.00
C THR A 152 9.90 -0.02 -11.56
N PRO A 153 9.65 0.82 -10.55
CA PRO A 153 9.92 0.46 -9.16
C PRO A 153 9.20 -0.82 -8.74
N GLY A 154 7.90 -0.94 -9.01
CA GLY A 154 7.14 -2.14 -8.64
C GLY A 154 7.65 -3.40 -9.33
N ILE A 155 8.01 -3.32 -10.61
CA ILE A 155 8.59 -4.43 -11.37
C ILE A 155 9.94 -4.85 -10.77
N ILE A 156 10.81 -3.89 -10.46
CA ILE A 156 12.12 -4.17 -9.83
C ILE A 156 11.93 -4.83 -8.47
N MET A 157 11.00 -4.36 -7.66
CA MET A 157 10.75 -4.94 -6.33
C MET A 157 10.21 -6.38 -6.43
N SER A 158 9.31 -6.67 -7.37
CA SER A 158 8.83 -8.03 -7.64
C SER A 158 9.96 -8.95 -8.12
N ALA A 159 10.78 -8.47 -9.05
CA ALA A 159 11.96 -9.23 -9.52
C ALA A 159 12.99 -9.45 -8.40
N LYS A 160 13.18 -8.46 -7.51
CA LYS A 160 14.10 -8.60 -6.36
C LYS A 160 13.62 -9.67 -5.39
N ALA A 161 12.32 -9.76 -5.12
CA ALA A 161 11.74 -10.84 -4.31
C ALA A 161 12.02 -12.21 -4.93
N LEU A 162 11.81 -12.36 -6.24
CA LEU A 162 12.13 -13.58 -6.97
C LEU A 162 13.62 -13.94 -6.81
N LEU A 163 14.54 -12.99 -7.01
CA LEU A 163 15.98 -13.24 -6.94
C LEU A 163 16.46 -13.56 -5.50
N HIS A 164 15.75 -13.11 -4.47
CA HIS A 164 16.00 -13.53 -3.09
C HIS A 164 15.58 -14.99 -2.86
N GLU A 165 14.45 -15.41 -3.41
CA GLU A 165 13.93 -16.76 -3.28
C GLU A 165 14.66 -17.74 -4.21
N ASN A 166 14.85 -17.36 -5.47
CA ASN A 166 15.51 -18.13 -6.51
C ASN A 166 16.60 -17.30 -7.20
N PRO A 167 17.88 -17.41 -6.78
CA PRO A 167 18.98 -16.66 -7.40
C PRO A 167 19.31 -17.07 -8.84
N SER A 168 18.75 -18.18 -9.32
CA SER A 168 19.01 -18.74 -10.66
C SER A 168 17.69 -19.02 -11.40
N PRO A 169 16.83 -18.00 -11.60
CA PRO A 169 15.51 -18.19 -12.19
C PRO A 169 15.62 -18.58 -13.67
N THR A 170 14.63 -19.32 -14.15
CA THR A 170 14.37 -19.47 -15.58
C THR A 170 13.61 -18.26 -16.12
N GLU A 171 13.51 -18.10 -17.44
CA GLU A 171 12.67 -17.05 -18.03
C GLU A 171 11.19 -17.19 -17.63
N GLU A 172 10.71 -18.42 -17.46
CA GLU A 172 9.32 -18.67 -17.05
C GLU A 172 9.09 -18.25 -15.59
N ASP A 173 10.06 -18.53 -14.68
CA ASP A 173 9.98 -18.05 -13.29
C ASP A 173 9.89 -16.51 -13.24
N VAL A 174 10.68 -15.83 -14.09
CA VAL A 174 10.63 -14.37 -14.19
C VAL A 174 9.27 -13.88 -14.70
N LYS A 175 8.72 -14.52 -15.73
CA LYS A 175 7.40 -14.15 -16.27
C LYS A 175 6.30 -14.38 -15.24
N GLU A 176 6.35 -15.48 -14.51
CA GLU A 176 5.39 -15.79 -13.44
C GLU A 176 5.47 -14.78 -12.31
N ALA A 177 6.67 -14.49 -11.80
CA ALA A 177 6.88 -13.52 -10.72
C ALA A 177 6.43 -12.09 -11.11
N LEU A 178 6.49 -11.75 -12.39
CA LEU A 178 6.09 -10.45 -12.91
C LEU A 178 4.65 -10.40 -13.45
N SER A 179 3.92 -11.51 -13.41
CA SER A 179 2.56 -11.61 -13.98
C SER A 179 1.55 -10.62 -13.37
N GLY A 180 1.80 -10.18 -12.12
CA GLY A 180 1.00 -9.16 -11.42
C GLY A 180 1.43 -7.71 -11.69
N ASN A 181 2.45 -7.47 -12.51
CA ASN A 181 2.96 -6.13 -12.80
C ASN A 181 2.53 -5.66 -14.19
N PHE A 182 1.62 -4.69 -14.25
CA PHE A 182 1.13 -4.15 -15.52
C PHE A 182 1.91 -2.91 -15.96
N CYS A 183 2.26 -2.89 -17.24
CA CYS A 183 2.88 -1.74 -17.87
C CYS A 183 2.26 -1.48 -19.26
N ARG A 184 2.06 -0.19 -19.61
CA ARG A 184 1.55 0.21 -20.93
C ARG A 184 2.66 0.48 -21.93
N CYS A 185 3.83 0.88 -21.46
CA CYS A 185 4.86 1.48 -22.32
C CYS A 185 6.00 0.51 -22.67
N ILE A 186 6.42 -0.32 -21.68
CA ILE A 186 7.65 -1.10 -21.73
C ILE A 186 7.48 -2.39 -22.56
N SER A 187 8.57 -2.87 -23.12
CA SER A 187 8.66 -4.23 -23.63
C SER A 187 8.93 -5.21 -22.48
N HIS A 188 7.99 -6.08 -22.19
CA HIS A 188 8.16 -7.14 -21.20
C HIS A 188 9.36 -8.06 -21.52
N TYR A 189 9.70 -8.23 -22.80
CA TYR A 189 10.86 -8.98 -23.22
C TYR A 189 12.17 -8.35 -22.73
N GLN A 190 12.30 -7.02 -22.76
CA GLN A 190 13.48 -6.33 -22.22
C GLN A 190 13.57 -6.45 -20.69
N VAL A 191 12.41 -6.43 -20.01
CA VAL A 191 12.35 -6.64 -18.56
C VAL A 191 12.87 -8.04 -18.19
N VAL A 192 12.38 -9.08 -18.85
CA VAL A 192 12.84 -10.46 -18.62
C VAL A 192 14.34 -10.57 -18.84
N LYS A 193 14.87 -9.99 -19.93
CA LYS A 193 16.31 -9.95 -20.19
C LYS A 193 17.10 -9.25 -19.10
N ALA A 194 16.63 -8.12 -18.61
CA ALA A 194 17.28 -7.38 -17.53
C ALA A 194 17.36 -8.21 -16.24
N VAL A 195 16.25 -8.85 -15.85
CA VAL A 195 16.22 -9.72 -14.66
C VAL A 195 17.16 -10.91 -14.82
N MET A 196 17.14 -11.58 -15.99
CA MET A 196 18.05 -12.70 -16.31
C MET A 196 19.52 -12.27 -16.32
N ALA A 197 19.83 -11.05 -16.76
CA ALA A 197 21.19 -10.52 -16.71
C ALA A 197 21.62 -10.26 -15.26
N ALA A 198 20.76 -9.61 -14.46
CA ALA A 198 21.03 -9.33 -13.05
C ALA A 198 21.27 -10.60 -12.23
N SER A 199 20.55 -11.70 -12.51
CA SER A 199 20.72 -12.97 -11.81
C SER A 199 22.11 -13.61 -12.02
N ARG A 200 22.90 -13.15 -12.99
CA ARG A 200 24.26 -13.65 -13.30
C ARG A 200 25.38 -12.83 -12.65
N VAL A 201 25.07 -11.62 -12.17
CA VAL A 201 26.10 -10.66 -11.65
C VAL A 201 26.58 -11.03 -10.24
N GLY A 202 25.86 -11.84 -9.49
CA GLY A 202 26.20 -12.25 -8.13
C GLY A 202 26.93 -13.59 -7.99
N ARG A 203 27.49 -14.10 -9.07
CA ARG A 203 28.17 -15.42 -9.11
C ARG A 203 29.65 -15.30 -9.28
#